data_4f4ac7ec683e5f3f6835a914364bddfb
#
_entry.id   4f4ac7ec683e5f3f6835a914364bddfb
#
_cell.length_a   1.000
_cell.length_b   1.000
_cell.length_c   1.000
_cell.angle_alpha   90.00
_cell.angle_beta   90.00
_cell.angle_gamma   90.00
#
_symmetry.space_group_name_H-M   'P 1'
#
loop_
_entity.id
_entity.type
_entity.pdbx_description
1 polymer ?
#
loop_
_entity_poly.entity_id
_entity_poly.type
_entity_poly.pdbx_seq_one_letter_code
_entity_poly.pdbx_strand_id
1 'polypeptide(L)'
;MWKLLFEFSDRLFAIIPVKKWRVFLREKVLFDYRNKLNALRHARPDLNFKKMKLAKGGGSIVFIIGKDTFKVRKHSHEKNKFARFEYEKRITDAIRPFCTIEIPNIKFFDAGGFTFYETPKIPGKMLVDIPTRKIKKYQKQISKQLAEFIYEKSFADPKEIKDLQMVQSKPGFSWNHGDMCSNILIDPKTMKITGIIDWEWAGYSNIENEFLGLVRVRKKMQKIGLDKSTHNEYLKLLKYN
;
A
#
# COMPACT_ATOMS: atom_id res chain seq x y z
N MET A 1 2.04 18.35 -10.28
CA MET A 1 2.90 18.20 -11.45
C MET A 1 2.38 17.15 -12.44
N TRP A 2 2.16 15.87 -12.08
CA TRP A 2 1.65 14.82 -12.98
C TRP A 2 0.26 15.09 -13.56
N LYS A 3 -0.67 15.72 -12.80
CA LYS A 3 -1.99 16.09 -13.29
C LYS A 3 -1.90 17.12 -14.44
N LEU A 4 -1.02 18.12 -14.29
CA LEU A 4 -0.71 19.09 -15.34
C LEU A 4 -0.05 18.42 -16.57
N LEU A 5 0.87 17.47 -16.36
CA LEU A 5 1.46 16.68 -17.44
C LEU A 5 0.41 15.91 -18.25
N PHE A 6 -0.61 15.36 -17.61
CA PHE A 6 -1.67 14.63 -18.30
C PHE A 6 -2.72 15.54 -18.96
N GLU A 7 -3.00 16.70 -18.37
CA GLU A 7 -3.97 17.68 -18.93
C GLU A 7 -3.36 18.51 -20.08
N PHE A 8 -2.02 18.72 -20.06
CA PHE A 8 -1.28 19.47 -21.10
C PHE A 8 -0.38 18.59 -21.96
N SER A 9 -0.62 17.28 -21.97
CA SER A 9 0.30 16.28 -22.55
C SER A 9 0.62 16.50 -24.02
N ASP A 10 -0.34 16.94 -24.83
CA ASP A 10 -0.10 17.11 -26.27
C ASP A 10 0.92 18.21 -26.59
N ARG A 11 1.00 19.26 -25.76
CA ARG A 11 2.01 20.33 -25.90
C ARG A 11 3.35 19.94 -25.28
N LEU A 12 3.34 19.24 -24.13
CA LEU A 12 4.56 18.79 -23.44
C LEU A 12 5.31 17.68 -24.21
N PHE A 13 4.58 16.78 -24.90
CA PHE A 13 5.23 15.76 -25.72
C PHE A 13 5.84 16.32 -27.01
N ALA A 14 5.41 17.49 -27.49
CA ALA A 14 6.06 18.17 -28.59
C ALA A 14 7.52 18.56 -28.30
N ILE A 15 7.88 18.71 -27.00
CA ILE A 15 9.24 19.08 -26.56
C ILE A 15 10.20 17.88 -26.54
N ILE A 16 9.70 16.64 -26.55
CA ILE A 16 10.56 15.45 -26.56
C ILE A 16 11.18 15.29 -27.95
N PRO A 17 12.50 15.37 -28.07
CA PRO A 17 13.17 15.44 -29.42
C PRO A 17 13.04 14.15 -30.22
N VAL A 18 12.82 13.00 -29.58
CA VAL A 18 12.73 11.70 -30.23
C VAL A 18 11.29 11.32 -30.55
N LYS A 19 10.88 11.38 -31.82
CA LYS A 19 9.52 11.06 -32.31
C LYS A 19 9.01 9.70 -31.76
N LYS A 20 9.88 8.68 -31.74
CA LYS A 20 9.56 7.32 -31.28
C LYS A 20 9.16 7.27 -29.80
N TRP A 21 9.82 8.06 -28.94
CA TRP A 21 9.51 8.20 -27.52
C TRP A 21 8.23 9.00 -27.27
N ARG A 22 7.98 10.03 -28.09
CA ARG A 22 6.72 10.79 -28.05
C ARG A 22 5.51 9.92 -28.33
N VAL A 23 5.59 9.10 -29.40
CA VAL A 23 4.53 8.17 -29.79
C VAL A 23 4.32 7.11 -28.70
N PHE A 24 5.40 6.50 -28.19
CA PHE A 24 5.33 5.51 -27.12
C PHE A 24 4.70 6.05 -25.83
N LEU A 25 5.09 7.24 -25.38
CA LEU A 25 4.54 7.88 -24.19
C LEU A 25 3.06 8.29 -24.39
N ARG A 26 2.73 8.79 -25.58
CA ARG A 26 1.38 9.20 -25.93
C ARG A 26 0.43 8.02 -26.05
N GLU A 27 0.82 6.98 -26.73
CA GLU A 27 -0.07 5.84 -27.00
C GLU A 27 -0.14 4.84 -25.84
N LYS A 28 0.98 4.48 -25.22
CA LYS A 28 0.95 3.46 -24.16
C LYS A 28 0.67 4.00 -22.76
N VAL A 29 1.24 5.13 -22.38
CA VAL A 29 1.14 5.61 -21.00
C VAL A 29 -0.12 6.46 -20.80
N LEU A 30 -0.40 7.39 -21.73
CA LEU A 30 -1.53 8.31 -21.56
C LEU A 30 -2.86 7.69 -21.96
N PHE A 31 -2.86 6.87 -23.01
CA PHE A 31 -4.08 6.22 -23.48
C PHE A 31 -4.63 5.26 -22.42
N ASP A 32 -3.78 4.42 -21.85
CA ASP A 32 -4.14 3.49 -20.77
C ASP A 32 -4.68 4.24 -19.53
N TYR A 33 -4.03 5.32 -19.13
CA TYR A 33 -4.50 6.18 -18.04
C TYR A 33 -5.86 6.83 -18.32
N ARG A 34 -6.04 7.42 -19.52
CA ARG A 34 -7.30 8.09 -19.91
C ARG A 34 -8.46 7.12 -19.94
N ASN A 35 -8.26 5.92 -20.49
CA ASN A 35 -9.29 4.91 -20.56
C ASN A 35 -9.76 4.48 -19.16
N LYS A 36 -8.81 4.22 -18.25
CA LYS A 36 -9.11 3.87 -16.86
C LYS A 36 -9.80 5.01 -16.12
N LEU A 37 -9.35 6.26 -16.30
CA LEU A 37 -9.99 7.40 -15.70
C LEU A 37 -11.42 7.62 -16.23
N ASN A 38 -11.63 7.45 -17.53
CA ASN A 38 -12.95 7.57 -18.13
C ASN A 38 -13.89 6.45 -17.66
N ALA A 39 -13.40 5.21 -17.60
CA ALA A 39 -14.14 4.07 -17.05
C ALA A 39 -14.57 4.35 -15.59
N LEU A 40 -13.65 4.86 -14.76
CA LEU A 40 -13.95 5.23 -13.38
C LEU A 40 -14.99 6.37 -13.31
N ARG A 41 -14.89 7.38 -14.16
CA ARG A 41 -15.86 8.49 -14.22
C ARG A 41 -17.29 8.03 -14.58
N HIS A 42 -17.39 7.08 -15.51
CA HIS A 42 -18.71 6.53 -15.91
C HIS A 42 -19.30 5.66 -14.79
N ALA A 43 -18.47 4.85 -14.13
CA ALA A 43 -18.93 3.97 -13.06
C ALA A 43 -19.26 4.73 -11.75
N ARG A 44 -18.59 5.86 -11.49
CA ARG A 44 -18.72 6.61 -10.25
C ARG A 44 -18.95 8.10 -10.55
N PRO A 45 -20.10 8.47 -11.16
CA PRO A 45 -20.45 9.87 -11.47
C PRO A 45 -20.67 10.72 -10.21
N ASP A 46 -20.89 10.08 -9.06
CA ASP A 46 -21.03 10.68 -7.72
C ASP A 46 -19.74 11.35 -7.21
N LEU A 47 -18.59 11.04 -7.79
CA LEU A 47 -17.30 11.50 -7.30
C LEU A 47 -16.90 12.87 -7.88
N ASN A 48 -16.27 13.69 -7.05
CA ASN A 48 -15.74 14.98 -7.48
C ASN A 48 -14.30 14.86 -8.04
N PHE A 49 -14.18 14.58 -9.32
CA PHE A 49 -12.91 14.42 -10.02
C PHE A 49 -12.06 15.70 -10.12
N LYS A 50 -12.63 16.90 -9.89
CA LYS A 50 -11.85 18.15 -9.89
C LYS A 50 -10.77 18.18 -8.81
N LYS A 51 -11.03 17.50 -7.68
CA LYS A 51 -10.10 17.39 -6.55
C LYS A 51 -9.29 16.09 -6.53
N MET A 52 -9.31 15.33 -7.62
CA MET A 52 -8.57 14.08 -7.75
C MET A 52 -7.07 14.29 -7.59
N LYS A 53 -6.44 13.41 -6.83
CA LYS A 53 -4.99 13.27 -6.74
C LYS A 53 -4.58 11.94 -7.36
N LEU A 54 -3.43 11.94 -8.03
CA LEU A 54 -2.82 10.74 -8.57
C LEU A 54 -1.64 10.36 -7.69
N ALA A 55 -1.64 9.12 -7.19
CA ALA A 55 -0.49 8.53 -6.53
C ALA A 55 0.17 7.50 -7.46
N LYS A 56 1.49 7.40 -7.37
CA LYS A 56 2.29 6.52 -8.21
C LYS A 56 2.55 5.21 -7.47
N GLY A 57 1.88 4.14 -7.86
CA GLY A 57 2.23 2.77 -7.48
C GLY A 57 3.22 2.13 -8.46
N GLY A 58 3.97 1.12 -8.04
CA GLY A 58 4.87 0.35 -8.90
C GLY A 58 4.14 -0.29 -10.08
N GLY A 59 3.19 -1.16 -9.82
CA GLY A 59 2.39 -1.90 -10.81
C GLY A 59 0.97 -1.38 -11.04
N SER A 60 0.55 -0.31 -10.33
CA SER A 60 -0.82 0.18 -10.36
C SER A 60 -0.90 1.68 -10.55
N ILE A 61 -2.03 2.15 -11.06
CA ILE A 61 -2.45 3.55 -11.04
C ILE A 61 -3.37 3.71 -9.83
N VAL A 62 -3.16 4.75 -9.04
CA VAL A 62 -3.93 5.01 -7.83
C VAL A 62 -4.57 6.40 -7.94
N PHE A 63 -5.90 6.44 -8.00
CA PHE A 63 -6.70 7.66 -7.96
C PHE A 63 -7.17 7.90 -6.53
N ILE A 64 -6.95 9.07 -5.98
CA ILE A 64 -7.46 9.49 -4.68
C ILE A 64 -8.49 10.59 -4.93
N ILE A 65 -9.76 10.33 -4.61
CA ILE A 65 -10.89 11.22 -4.90
C ILE A 65 -11.70 11.40 -3.61
N GLY A 66 -11.61 12.59 -3.03
CA GLY A 66 -12.27 12.86 -1.75
C GLY A 66 -11.76 11.96 -0.64
N LYS A 67 -12.65 11.11 -0.13
CA LYS A 67 -12.39 10.15 0.95
C LYS A 67 -12.10 8.72 0.45
N ASP A 68 -12.05 8.51 -0.86
CA ASP A 68 -11.90 7.18 -1.46
C ASP A 68 -10.60 7.08 -2.26
N THR A 69 -10.08 5.87 -2.32
CA THR A 69 -8.90 5.50 -3.10
C THR A 69 -9.27 4.38 -4.06
N PHE A 70 -8.93 4.56 -5.32
CA PHE A 70 -9.17 3.59 -6.40
C PHE A 70 -7.83 3.16 -6.98
N LYS A 71 -7.55 1.86 -6.95
CA LYS A 71 -6.33 1.26 -7.49
C LYS A 71 -6.72 0.39 -8.69
N VAL A 72 -6.01 0.54 -9.80
CA VAL A 72 -6.20 -0.26 -11.01
C VAL A 72 -4.85 -0.62 -11.60
N ARG A 73 -4.71 -1.84 -12.13
CA ARG A 73 -3.43 -2.28 -12.71
C ARG A 73 -3.05 -1.47 -13.95
N LYS A 74 -1.74 -1.19 -14.13
CA LYS A 74 -1.21 -0.45 -15.29
C LYS A 74 -1.42 -1.22 -16.60
N HIS A 75 -1.27 -2.54 -16.56
CA HIS A 75 -1.41 -3.41 -17.74
C HIS A 75 -2.55 -4.39 -17.52
N SER A 76 -3.63 -4.22 -18.29
CA SER A 76 -4.88 -4.98 -18.15
C SER A 76 -4.81 -6.44 -18.62
N HIS A 77 -3.75 -6.84 -19.35
CA HIS A 77 -3.70 -8.12 -20.05
C HIS A 77 -3.10 -9.28 -19.24
N GLU A 78 -2.69 -9.08 -18.00
CA GLU A 78 -2.15 -10.17 -17.20
C GLU A 78 -3.19 -10.67 -16.18
N LYS A 79 -3.87 -11.80 -16.53
CA LYS A 79 -4.81 -12.51 -15.64
C LYS A 79 -4.24 -12.75 -14.23
N ASN A 80 -2.93 -13.01 -14.12
CA ASN A 80 -2.24 -13.22 -12.84
C ASN A 80 -2.14 -11.98 -11.94
N LYS A 81 -2.44 -10.77 -12.44
CA LYS A 81 -2.34 -9.55 -11.65
C LYS A 81 -3.61 -9.22 -10.89
N PHE A 82 -4.76 -9.68 -11.37
CA PHE A 82 -6.00 -9.60 -10.59
C PHE A 82 -5.94 -10.52 -9.37
N ALA A 83 -5.39 -11.71 -9.51
CA ALA A 83 -5.18 -12.65 -8.41
C ALA A 83 -4.43 -12.02 -7.20
N ARG A 84 -3.52 -11.05 -7.43
CA ARG A 84 -2.86 -10.32 -6.34
C ARG A 84 -3.78 -9.35 -5.60
N PHE A 85 -4.73 -8.72 -6.26
CA PHE A 85 -5.71 -7.87 -5.60
C PHE A 85 -6.69 -8.69 -4.74
N GLU A 86 -7.13 -9.83 -5.26
CA GLU A 86 -7.95 -10.77 -4.50
C GLU A 86 -7.18 -11.33 -3.31
N TYR A 87 -5.91 -11.67 -3.51
CA TYR A 87 -5.03 -12.12 -2.45
C TYR A 87 -4.84 -11.04 -1.39
N GLU A 88 -4.54 -9.78 -1.78
CA GLU A 88 -4.45 -8.65 -0.88
C GLU A 88 -5.73 -8.48 -0.07
N LYS A 89 -6.90 -8.55 -0.73
CA LYS A 89 -8.20 -8.45 -0.05
C LYS A 89 -8.38 -9.55 0.99
N ARG A 90 -8.13 -10.81 0.64
CA ARG A 90 -8.31 -11.94 1.56
C ARG A 90 -7.44 -11.81 2.81
N ILE A 91 -6.18 -11.41 2.64
CA ILE A 91 -5.28 -11.19 3.77
C ILE A 91 -5.78 -10.03 4.63
N THR A 92 -6.11 -8.89 4.02
CA THR A 92 -6.56 -7.73 4.78
C THR A 92 -7.87 -8.01 5.51
N ASP A 93 -8.79 -8.79 4.92
CA ASP A 93 -10.03 -9.20 5.59
C ASP A 93 -9.77 -10.12 6.78
N ALA A 94 -8.79 -11.05 6.67
CA ALA A 94 -8.43 -11.97 7.75
C ALA A 94 -7.75 -11.27 8.93
N ILE A 95 -6.84 -10.32 8.68
CA ILE A 95 -6.07 -9.67 9.76
C ILE A 95 -6.76 -8.45 10.36
N ARG A 96 -7.61 -7.73 9.60
CA ARG A 96 -8.25 -6.48 10.04
C ARG A 96 -9.03 -6.59 11.35
N PRO A 97 -9.77 -7.67 11.65
CA PRO A 97 -10.51 -7.80 12.90
C PRO A 97 -9.64 -7.77 14.17
N PHE A 98 -8.35 -8.10 14.04
CA PHE A 98 -7.42 -8.18 15.15
C PHE A 98 -6.59 -6.91 15.35
N CYS A 99 -6.59 -5.99 14.39
CA CYS A 99 -5.66 -4.87 14.37
C CYS A 99 -6.35 -3.55 14.79
N THR A 100 -5.70 -2.81 15.67
CA THR A 100 -6.09 -1.45 16.06
C THR A 100 -5.66 -0.39 15.05
N ILE A 101 -4.58 -0.64 14.30
CA ILE A 101 -4.12 0.20 13.18
C ILE A 101 -4.99 -0.09 11.95
N GLU A 102 -5.40 0.97 11.25
CA GLU A 102 -6.29 0.84 10.10
C GLU A 102 -5.64 0.08 8.94
N ILE A 103 -6.36 -0.92 8.44
CA ILE A 103 -5.99 -1.76 7.30
C ILE A 103 -7.05 -1.57 6.21
N PRO A 104 -6.66 -1.52 4.92
CA PRO A 104 -7.59 -1.30 3.82
C PRO A 104 -8.80 -2.24 3.85
N ASN A 105 -10.00 -1.68 3.80
CA ASN A 105 -11.24 -2.41 3.56
C ASN A 105 -11.52 -2.40 2.06
N ILE A 106 -11.18 -3.49 1.38
CA ILE A 106 -11.12 -3.56 -0.07
C ILE A 106 -12.46 -4.02 -0.65
N LYS A 107 -12.95 -3.28 -1.64
CA LYS A 107 -14.07 -3.68 -2.50
C LYS A 107 -13.60 -3.69 -3.94
N PHE A 108 -14.22 -4.51 -4.78
CA PHE A 108 -13.98 -4.54 -6.22
C PHE A 108 -15.22 -4.12 -6.99
N PHE A 109 -15.00 -3.49 -8.13
CA PHE A 109 -16.02 -3.30 -9.15
C PHE A 109 -15.38 -3.27 -10.54
N ASP A 110 -16.13 -3.66 -11.56
CA ASP A 110 -15.70 -3.65 -12.94
C ASP A 110 -16.28 -2.46 -13.68
N ALA A 111 -15.47 -1.80 -14.48
CA ALA A 111 -15.88 -0.70 -15.33
C ALA A 111 -15.00 -0.57 -16.57
N GLY A 112 -15.63 -0.47 -17.76
CA GLY A 112 -14.92 -0.27 -19.02
C GLY A 112 -13.86 -1.32 -19.34
N GLY A 113 -14.06 -2.58 -18.91
CA GLY A 113 -13.13 -3.68 -19.08
C GLY A 113 -11.95 -3.68 -18.09
N PHE A 114 -12.02 -2.86 -17.03
CA PHE A 114 -11.02 -2.80 -15.97
C PHE A 114 -11.65 -3.18 -14.63
N THR A 115 -10.93 -3.95 -13.82
CA THR A 115 -11.29 -4.18 -12.42
C THR A 115 -10.61 -3.13 -11.55
N PHE A 116 -11.42 -2.40 -10.80
CA PHE A 116 -10.97 -1.42 -9.80
C PHE A 116 -11.03 -2.01 -8.41
N TYR A 117 -10.01 -1.72 -7.65
CA TYR A 117 -9.91 -1.90 -6.22
C TYR A 117 -10.31 -0.58 -5.56
N GLU A 118 -11.35 -0.57 -4.76
CA GLU A 118 -11.82 0.59 -4.00
C GLU A 118 -11.60 0.38 -2.51
N THR A 119 -11.10 1.41 -1.83
CA THR A 119 -10.96 1.41 -0.36
C THR A 119 -11.13 2.83 0.17
N PRO A 120 -11.67 3.02 1.39
CA PRO A 120 -11.58 4.29 2.07
C PRO A 120 -10.13 4.78 2.13
N LYS A 121 -9.96 6.07 1.97
CA LYS A 121 -8.63 6.68 2.07
C LYS A 121 -8.20 6.72 3.53
N ILE A 122 -7.17 6.01 3.88
CA ILE A 122 -6.52 6.11 5.18
C ILE A 122 -5.75 7.45 5.25
N PRO A 123 -6.02 8.29 6.26
CA PRO A 123 -5.34 9.59 6.38
C PRO A 123 -3.88 9.41 6.82
N GLY A 124 -3.03 10.37 6.45
CA GLY A 124 -1.62 10.37 6.87
C GLY A 124 -0.65 10.70 5.75
N LYS A 125 0.63 10.65 6.10
CA LYS A 125 1.77 10.69 5.18
C LYS A 125 2.55 9.40 5.31
N MET A 126 3.21 8.99 4.22
CA MET A 126 4.12 7.85 4.28
C MET A 126 5.24 8.11 5.29
N LEU A 127 5.52 7.15 6.15
CA LEU A 127 6.59 7.27 7.15
C LEU A 127 7.94 7.58 6.49
N VAL A 128 8.18 7.03 5.31
CA VAL A 128 9.40 7.30 4.53
C VAL A 128 9.56 8.75 4.09
N ASP A 129 8.46 9.50 4.00
CA ASP A 129 8.46 10.93 3.63
C ASP A 129 8.62 11.86 4.85
N ILE A 130 8.57 11.34 6.06
CA ILE A 130 8.78 12.11 7.29
C ILE A 130 10.29 12.39 7.47
N PRO A 131 10.71 13.61 7.87
CA PRO A 131 12.11 13.91 8.12
C PRO A 131 12.75 12.97 9.16
N THR A 132 13.96 12.49 8.88
CA THR A 132 14.69 11.53 9.74
C THR A 132 14.81 12.01 11.19
N ARG A 133 15.10 13.32 11.41
CA ARG A 133 15.18 13.92 12.75
C ARG A 133 13.88 13.72 13.52
N LYS A 134 12.74 13.86 12.85
CA LYS A 134 11.43 13.70 13.48
C LYS A 134 11.17 12.24 13.82
N ILE A 135 11.46 11.32 12.90
CA ILE A 135 11.30 9.87 13.17
C ILE A 135 12.17 9.46 14.37
N LYS A 136 13.44 9.89 14.43
CA LYS A 136 14.33 9.60 15.56
C LYS A 136 13.77 10.11 16.90
N LYS A 137 13.22 11.34 16.92
CA LYS A 137 12.61 11.91 18.13
C LYS A 137 11.46 11.05 18.66
N TYR A 138 10.68 10.44 17.78
CA TYR A 138 9.49 9.65 18.14
C TYR A 138 9.69 8.14 17.91
N GLN A 139 10.93 7.68 17.77
CA GLN A 139 11.26 6.29 17.44
C GLN A 139 10.62 5.30 18.40
N LYS A 140 10.74 5.52 19.71
CA LYS A 140 10.15 4.63 20.73
C LYS A 140 8.64 4.50 20.57
N GLN A 141 7.93 5.62 20.36
CA GLN A 141 6.49 5.63 20.15
C GLN A 141 6.08 4.86 18.88
N ILE A 142 6.80 5.09 17.76
CA ILE A 142 6.55 4.40 16.49
C ILE A 142 6.83 2.91 16.64
N SER A 143 7.95 2.54 17.25
CA SER A 143 8.34 1.15 17.47
C SER A 143 7.35 0.39 18.35
N LYS A 144 6.82 1.05 19.39
CA LYS A 144 5.78 0.44 20.24
C LYS A 144 4.51 0.15 19.45
N GLN A 145 4.01 1.11 18.67
CA GLN A 145 2.81 0.92 17.84
C GLN A 145 3.01 -0.18 16.78
N LEU A 146 4.20 -0.26 16.17
CA LEU A 146 4.52 -1.33 15.22
C LEU A 146 4.59 -2.69 15.90
N ALA A 147 5.16 -2.76 17.10
CA ALA A 147 5.25 -3.99 17.87
C ALA A 147 3.85 -4.50 18.27
N GLU A 148 2.98 -3.60 18.76
CA GLU A 148 1.58 -3.89 19.08
C GLU A 148 0.85 -4.41 17.83
N PHE A 149 0.97 -3.73 16.71
CA PHE A 149 0.38 -4.16 15.45
C PHE A 149 0.88 -5.55 14.98
N ILE A 150 2.19 -5.80 15.06
CA ILE A 150 2.77 -7.09 14.69
C ILE A 150 2.25 -8.21 15.61
N TYR A 151 2.08 -7.92 16.89
CA TYR A 151 1.49 -8.83 17.87
C TYR A 151 0.03 -9.10 17.58
N GLU A 152 -0.79 -8.07 17.39
CA GLU A 152 -2.22 -8.16 17.10
C GLU A 152 -2.51 -9.03 15.85
N LYS A 153 -1.82 -8.77 14.74
CA LYS A 153 -2.06 -9.53 13.50
C LYS A 153 -1.60 -10.99 13.58
N SER A 154 -0.78 -11.36 14.57
CA SER A 154 -0.36 -12.76 14.76
C SER A 154 -1.49 -13.68 15.21
N PHE A 155 -2.59 -13.12 15.69
CA PHE A 155 -3.80 -13.89 16.06
C PHE A 155 -4.66 -14.30 14.87
N ALA A 156 -4.43 -13.75 13.67
CA ALA A 156 -5.15 -14.14 12.47
C ALA A 156 -4.74 -15.54 12.00
N ASP A 157 -5.71 -16.48 11.95
CA ASP A 157 -5.44 -17.86 11.53
C ASP A 157 -5.17 -17.93 10.01
N PRO A 158 -4.04 -18.50 9.58
CA PRO A 158 -3.76 -18.71 8.16
C PRO A 158 -4.75 -19.67 7.47
N LYS A 159 -5.46 -20.52 8.23
CA LYS A 159 -6.46 -21.45 7.68
C LYS A 159 -7.70 -20.77 7.11
N GLU A 160 -8.00 -19.54 7.53
CA GLU A 160 -9.11 -18.76 6.97
C GLU A 160 -8.89 -18.40 5.51
N ILE A 161 -7.65 -18.47 5.03
CA ILE A 161 -7.31 -18.26 3.61
C ILE A 161 -7.12 -19.61 2.94
N LYS A 162 -8.24 -20.23 2.57
CA LYS A 162 -8.36 -21.65 2.11
C LYS A 162 -7.39 -22.11 1.02
N ASP A 163 -6.87 -21.23 0.19
CA ASP A 163 -5.98 -21.61 -0.92
C ASP A 163 -4.48 -21.60 -0.53
N LEU A 164 -4.18 -21.23 0.70
CA LEU A 164 -2.84 -21.37 1.27
C LEU A 164 -2.68 -22.73 1.99
N GLN A 165 -3.22 -23.77 1.40
CA GLN A 165 -3.26 -25.14 1.94
C GLN A 165 -1.89 -25.73 2.37
N MET A 166 -0.80 -25.03 2.12
CA MET A 166 0.55 -25.46 2.53
C MET A 166 1.09 -24.74 3.78
N VAL A 167 0.31 -23.83 4.37
CA VAL A 167 0.81 -23.07 5.52
C VAL A 167 0.21 -23.62 6.80
N GLN A 168 0.92 -24.55 7.43
CA GLN A 168 0.64 -24.95 8.81
C GLN A 168 1.04 -23.79 9.75
N SER A 169 0.17 -23.46 10.70
CA SER A 169 0.53 -22.55 11.78
C SER A 169 1.73 -23.14 12.54
N LYS A 170 2.81 -22.38 12.65
CA LYS A 170 4.02 -22.78 13.35
C LYS A 170 4.34 -21.72 14.41
N PRO A 171 4.82 -22.10 15.60
CA PRO A 171 5.31 -21.13 16.56
C PRO A 171 6.33 -20.18 15.93
N GLY A 172 6.22 -18.87 16.21
CA GLY A 172 7.08 -17.84 15.62
C GLY A 172 6.77 -17.45 14.17
N PHE A 173 5.68 -17.98 13.59
CA PHE A 173 5.18 -17.56 12.26
C PHE A 173 3.97 -16.64 12.39
N SER A 174 3.86 -15.69 11.50
CA SER A 174 2.70 -14.80 11.37
C SER A 174 2.53 -14.28 9.95
N TRP A 175 1.44 -13.56 9.69
CA TRP A 175 1.27 -12.80 8.47
C TRP A 175 2.28 -11.65 8.42
N ASN A 176 3.18 -11.68 7.47
CA ASN A 176 4.17 -10.63 7.21
C ASN A 176 3.70 -9.78 6.02
N HIS A 177 3.90 -8.48 6.09
CA HIS A 177 3.50 -7.55 5.03
C HIS A 177 4.35 -7.70 3.76
N GLY A 178 5.62 -8.08 3.91
CA GLY A 178 6.57 -8.24 2.81
C GLY A 178 7.24 -6.94 2.33
N ASP A 179 6.55 -5.79 2.38
CA ASP A 179 7.10 -4.45 2.05
C ASP A 179 6.54 -3.36 2.98
N MET A 180 6.61 -3.57 4.30
CA MET A 180 6.02 -2.67 5.28
C MET A 180 6.64 -1.28 5.26
N CYS A 181 7.95 -1.17 5.10
CA CYS A 181 8.71 0.08 5.25
C CYS A 181 8.16 1.25 4.42
N SER A 182 7.72 0.95 3.21
CA SER A 182 7.22 1.93 2.24
C SER A 182 5.74 2.26 2.40
N ASN A 183 5.02 1.50 3.24
CA ASN A 183 3.57 1.42 3.23
C ASN A 183 2.92 1.80 4.57
N ILE A 184 3.71 2.32 5.52
CA ILE A 184 3.21 2.84 6.80
C ILE A 184 2.75 4.29 6.61
N LEU A 185 1.49 4.54 6.94
CA LEU A 185 0.91 5.89 7.03
C LEU A 185 0.97 6.38 8.47
N ILE A 186 1.31 7.66 8.63
CA ILE A 186 1.47 8.28 9.94
C ILE A 186 0.87 9.69 9.94
N ASP A 187 0.23 10.07 11.02
CA ASP A 187 -0.12 11.47 11.25
C ASP A 187 1.16 12.26 11.56
N PRO A 188 1.53 13.21 10.70
CA PRO A 188 2.77 13.96 10.90
C PRO A 188 2.76 14.91 12.09
N LYS A 189 1.62 15.17 12.72
CA LYS A 189 1.50 16.03 13.91
C LYS A 189 1.76 15.22 15.18
N THR A 190 1.04 14.12 15.34
CA THR A 190 1.05 13.29 16.55
C THR A 190 2.07 12.15 16.49
N MET A 191 2.57 11.82 15.29
CA MET A 191 3.42 10.67 15.01
C MET A 191 2.77 9.32 15.37
N LYS A 192 1.44 9.28 15.38
CA LYS A 192 0.66 8.04 15.47
C LYS A 192 0.57 7.39 14.09
N ILE A 193 0.71 6.08 14.05
CA ILE A 193 0.47 5.30 12.84
C ILE A 193 -1.03 5.29 12.59
N THR A 194 -1.43 5.70 11.41
CA THR A 194 -2.84 5.79 11.00
C THR A 194 -3.28 4.61 10.17
N GLY A 195 -2.35 3.93 9.50
CA GLY A 195 -2.66 2.72 8.75
C GLY A 195 -1.45 2.11 8.05
N ILE A 196 -1.65 0.88 7.57
CA ILE A 196 -0.66 0.13 6.79
C ILE A 196 -1.34 -0.37 5.52
N ILE A 197 -0.82 0.02 4.36
CA ILE A 197 -1.43 -0.19 3.04
C ILE A 197 -0.57 -1.07 2.13
N ASP A 198 -1.15 -1.54 1.01
CA ASP A 198 -0.43 -2.26 -0.06
C ASP A 198 0.10 -3.64 0.35
N TRP A 199 -0.81 -4.53 0.72
CA TRP A 199 -0.55 -5.89 1.23
C TRP A 199 -0.33 -6.94 0.11
N GLU A 200 -0.08 -6.52 -1.11
CA GLU A 200 0.05 -7.43 -2.27
C GLU A 200 1.26 -8.38 -2.18
N TRP A 201 2.21 -8.11 -1.29
CA TRP A 201 3.39 -8.94 -1.03
C TRP A 201 3.34 -9.67 0.31
N ALA A 202 2.20 -9.59 1.00
CA ALA A 202 2.06 -10.26 2.28
C ALA A 202 2.18 -11.77 2.14
N GLY A 203 2.64 -12.42 3.18
CA GLY A 203 2.80 -13.86 3.23
C GLY A 203 2.93 -14.36 4.65
N TYR A 204 2.61 -15.63 4.88
CA TYR A 204 2.77 -16.26 6.19
C TYR A 204 4.17 -16.85 6.31
N SER A 205 4.98 -16.32 7.21
CA SER A 205 6.36 -16.75 7.39
C SER A 205 6.86 -16.41 8.80
N ASN A 206 8.14 -16.74 9.09
CA ASN A 206 8.76 -16.38 10.35
C ASN A 206 8.62 -14.88 10.60
N ILE A 207 8.19 -14.52 11.82
CA ILE A 207 7.91 -13.15 12.24
C ILE A 207 9.14 -12.23 12.14
N GLU A 208 10.34 -12.78 12.23
CA GLU A 208 11.59 -12.03 12.05
C GLU A 208 11.66 -11.33 10.69
N ASN A 209 11.01 -11.90 9.66
CA ASN A 209 10.95 -11.31 8.33
C ASN A 209 10.20 -9.97 8.33
N GLU A 210 9.28 -9.77 9.27
CA GLU A 210 8.54 -8.51 9.41
C GLU A 210 9.43 -7.38 9.92
N PHE A 211 10.28 -7.67 10.91
CA PHE A 211 11.24 -6.68 11.41
C PHE A 211 12.26 -6.31 10.33
N LEU A 212 12.75 -7.29 9.58
CA LEU A 212 13.61 -7.04 8.42
C LEU A 212 12.89 -6.22 7.34
N GLY A 213 11.60 -6.45 7.14
CA GLY A 213 10.74 -5.68 6.22
C GLY A 213 10.66 -4.18 6.54
N LEU A 214 10.82 -3.79 7.81
CA LEU A 214 10.83 -2.38 8.23
C LEU A 214 12.04 -1.59 7.71
N VAL A 215 13.10 -2.24 7.31
CA VAL A 215 14.37 -1.57 6.92
C VAL A 215 14.92 -2.02 5.57
N ARG A 216 14.41 -3.12 5.00
CA ARG A 216 14.98 -3.84 3.86
C ARG A 216 15.36 -2.96 2.66
N VAL A 217 14.56 -1.99 2.32
CA VAL A 217 14.72 -1.16 1.10
C VAL A 217 15.12 0.28 1.40
N ARG A 218 15.26 0.68 2.67
CA ARG A 218 15.44 2.08 3.04
C ARG A 218 16.59 2.29 4.01
N LYS A 219 17.77 2.62 3.47
CA LYS A 219 18.97 2.99 4.25
C LYS A 219 18.66 3.98 5.39
N LYS A 220 17.70 4.89 5.18
CA LYS A 220 17.21 5.85 6.19
C LYS A 220 16.66 5.14 7.42
N MET A 221 15.84 4.10 7.25
CA MET A 221 15.24 3.35 8.37
C MET A 221 16.25 2.45 9.07
N GLN A 222 17.20 1.88 8.31
CA GLN A 222 18.33 1.15 8.87
C GLN A 222 19.17 2.04 9.80
N LYS A 223 19.51 3.26 9.35
CA LYS A 223 20.26 4.25 10.17
C LYS A 223 19.53 4.69 11.44
N ILE A 224 18.21 4.56 11.48
CA ILE A 224 17.40 4.85 12.66
C ILE A 224 17.36 3.65 13.60
N GLY A 225 17.56 2.43 13.10
CA GLY A 225 17.44 1.18 13.87
C GLY A 225 15.98 0.88 14.24
N LEU A 226 15.05 1.15 13.33
CA LEU A 226 13.61 0.98 13.58
C LEU A 226 13.24 -0.49 13.78
N ASP A 227 13.89 -1.41 13.03
CA ASP A 227 13.76 -2.85 13.16
C ASP A 227 14.10 -3.35 14.58
N LYS A 228 15.29 -3.03 15.05
CA LYS A 228 15.79 -3.45 16.38
C LYS A 228 14.92 -2.85 17.50
N SER A 229 14.55 -1.58 17.38
CA SER A 229 13.70 -0.91 18.34
C SER A 229 12.30 -1.55 18.40
N THR A 230 11.71 -1.88 17.25
CA THR A 230 10.41 -2.54 17.16
C THR A 230 10.46 -3.96 17.70
N HIS A 231 11.50 -4.73 17.36
CA HIS A 231 11.71 -6.07 17.87
C HIS A 231 11.83 -6.08 19.41
N ASN A 232 12.60 -5.15 19.97
CA ASN A 232 12.72 -5.03 21.44
C ASN A 232 11.39 -4.72 22.13
N GLU A 233 10.54 -3.85 21.54
CA GLU A 233 9.21 -3.60 22.07
C GLU A 233 8.29 -4.84 21.95
N TYR A 234 8.38 -5.57 20.83
CA TYR A 234 7.65 -6.82 20.63
C TYR A 234 8.00 -7.90 21.66
N LEU A 235 9.29 -8.09 21.95
CA LEU A 235 9.74 -9.05 22.97
C LEU A 235 9.21 -8.72 24.36
N LYS A 236 8.96 -7.44 24.68
CA LYS A 236 8.30 -7.05 25.94
C LYS A 236 6.86 -7.54 25.97
N LEU A 237 6.11 -7.38 24.87
CA LEU A 237 4.72 -7.85 24.81
C LEU A 237 4.61 -9.36 25.04
N LEU A 238 5.55 -10.15 24.50
CA LEU A 238 5.59 -11.60 24.72
C LEU A 238 5.88 -12.03 26.17
N LYS A 239 6.52 -11.17 26.96
CA LYS A 239 6.82 -11.49 28.36
C LYS A 239 5.66 -11.21 29.34
N TYR A 240 4.72 -10.37 28.94
CA TYR A 240 3.63 -9.92 29.79
C TYR A 240 2.27 -10.58 29.45
N ASN A 241 2.23 -11.39 28.40
CA ASN A 241 1.09 -12.19 27.96
C ASN A 241 1.42 -13.68 27.92
#